data_8c12d6f910cea04f3a174a4571e021a9
#
_entry.id   8c12d6f910cea04f3a174a4571e021a9
#
_cell.length_a   1.000
_cell.length_b   1.000
_cell.length_c   1.000
_cell.angle_alpha   90.00
_cell.angle_beta   90.00
_cell.angle_gamma   90.00
#
_symmetry.space_group_name_H-M   'P 1'
#
loop_
_entity.id
_entity.type
_entity.pdbx_description
1 polymer ?
#
loop_
_entity_poly.entity_id
_entity_poly.type
_entity_poly.pdbx_seq_one_letter_code
_entity_poly.pdbx_strand_id
1 'polypeptide(L)'
;MHYIAFFVLLTTAVLADAGPQHFSFSPPVGSGSGSQYSLTGEGRITAVRVWENSNGYIFGFQFRYGSVWSLVAGHKSGQVLEMELFEGEAFVQISGKHNHYLYSVVFTTNRGRSLFAGQPVGHSFNMYPEHSGAELRFISGRVHGAITSIGAHWADFNPAANRTKH
;
A
#
# COMPACT_ATOMS: atom_id res chain seq x y z
N MET A 1 -18.55 -1.13 66.31
CA MET A 1 -17.31 -0.98 65.51
C MET A 1 -17.56 -1.62 64.16
N HIS A 2 -17.69 -0.80 63.11
CA HIS A 2 -17.92 -1.30 61.75
C HIS A 2 -16.60 -1.24 61.00
N TYR A 3 -16.08 -2.40 60.59
CA TYR A 3 -14.89 -2.48 59.76
C TYR A 3 -15.30 -2.36 58.30
N ILE A 4 -14.92 -1.27 57.64
CA ILE A 4 -15.05 -1.09 56.22
C ILE A 4 -13.80 -1.72 55.57
N ALA A 5 -13.98 -2.84 54.87
CA ALA A 5 -12.92 -3.47 54.09
C ALA A 5 -12.82 -2.76 52.77
N PHE A 6 -11.69 -2.07 52.51
CA PHE A 6 -11.33 -1.53 51.20
C PHE A 6 -10.81 -2.66 50.34
N PHE A 7 -11.57 -3.05 49.31
CA PHE A 7 -11.05 -3.88 48.21
C PHE A 7 -10.31 -3.01 47.22
N VAL A 8 -8.99 -3.11 47.21
CA VAL A 8 -8.15 -2.52 46.16
C VAL A 8 -8.13 -3.47 44.95
N LEU A 9 -8.88 -3.11 43.93
CA LEU A 9 -8.84 -3.84 42.65
C LEU A 9 -7.56 -3.50 41.92
N LEU A 10 -6.56 -4.38 41.98
CA LEU A 10 -5.34 -4.27 41.19
C LEU A 10 -5.66 -4.69 39.75
N THR A 11 -5.91 -3.74 38.86
CA THR A 11 -5.97 -4.00 37.42
C THR A 11 -4.55 -4.11 36.90
N THR A 12 -4.07 -5.32 36.68
CA THR A 12 -2.84 -5.56 35.92
C THR A 12 -3.13 -5.22 34.44
N ALA A 13 -2.64 -4.08 33.99
CA ALA A 13 -2.59 -3.78 32.56
C ALA A 13 -1.59 -4.76 31.95
N VAL A 14 -2.08 -5.75 31.22
CA VAL A 14 -1.26 -6.58 30.34
C VAL A 14 -0.80 -5.66 29.20
N LEU A 15 0.42 -5.17 29.26
CA LEU A 15 1.10 -4.57 28.12
C LEU A 15 1.26 -5.70 27.10
N ALA A 16 0.42 -5.71 26.08
CA ALA A 16 0.63 -6.56 24.92
C ALA A 16 1.97 -6.15 24.31
N ASP A 17 2.96 -7.01 24.42
CA ASP A 17 4.25 -6.84 23.76
C ASP A 17 3.97 -6.81 22.26
N ALA A 18 4.09 -5.63 21.65
CA ALA A 18 4.03 -5.49 20.22
C ALA A 18 5.29 -6.15 19.67
N GLY A 19 5.16 -7.39 19.20
CA GLY A 19 6.25 -8.12 18.56
C GLY A 19 6.97 -7.27 17.49
N PRO A 20 8.17 -7.67 17.07
CA PRO A 20 8.97 -6.91 16.12
C PRO A 20 8.16 -6.67 14.82
N GLN A 21 8.10 -5.41 14.38
CA GLN A 21 7.48 -5.05 13.12
C GLN A 21 8.44 -5.38 11.98
N HIS A 22 7.97 -6.16 10.99
CA HIS A 22 8.76 -6.53 9.84
C HIS A 22 8.53 -5.55 8.69
N PHE A 23 9.62 -5.01 8.18
CA PHE A 23 9.63 -4.15 7.00
C PHE A 23 10.41 -4.81 5.88
N SER A 24 9.92 -4.70 4.66
CA SER A 24 10.65 -5.07 3.46
C SER A 24 10.40 -4.08 2.34
N PHE A 25 11.29 -4.08 1.37
CA PHE A 25 11.25 -3.17 0.24
C PHE A 25 11.51 -3.92 -1.05
N SER A 26 10.59 -3.80 -2.00
CA SER A 26 10.80 -4.26 -3.37
C SER A 26 11.37 -3.12 -4.20
N PRO A 27 12.62 -3.23 -4.69
CA PRO A 27 13.28 -2.18 -5.44
C PRO A 27 12.48 -1.72 -6.66
N PRO A 28 12.59 -0.43 -7.07
CA PRO A 28 11.89 0.06 -8.23
C PRO A 28 12.29 -0.66 -9.51
N VAL A 29 11.29 -0.96 -10.34
CA VAL A 29 11.45 -1.43 -11.71
C VAL A 29 11.05 -0.33 -12.69
N GLY A 30 11.55 -0.39 -13.92
CA GLY A 30 11.33 0.61 -14.96
C GLY A 30 12.57 1.44 -15.27
N SER A 31 12.45 2.46 -16.14
CA SER A 31 13.59 3.30 -16.55
C SER A 31 14.08 4.23 -15.46
N GLY A 32 13.20 4.64 -14.56
CA GLY A 32 13.52 5.58 -13.49
C GLY A 32 13.81 7.00 -13.98
N SER A 33 13.33 7.40 -15.16
CA SER A 33 13.47 8.77 -15.64
C SER A 33 12.43 9.70 -14.96
N GLY A 34 12.77 10.98 -14.87
CA GLY A 34 11.89 12.03 -14.39
C GLY A 34 11.96 12.28 -12.88
N SER A 35 10.88 12.81 -12.32
CA SER A 35 10.79 13.25 -10.94
C SER A 35 10.37 12.12 -10.01
N GLN A 36 10.86 12.15 -8.78
CA GLN A 36 10.48 11.17 -7.75
C GLN A 36 9.07 11.41 -7.23
N TYR A 37 8.39 10.32 -6.88
CA TYR A 37 7.19 10.33 -6.05
C TYR A 37 7.30 9.34 -4.92
N SER A 38 6.57 9.61 -3.84
CA SER A 38 6.31 8.67 -2.76
C SER A 38 4.85 8.83 -2.35
N LEU A 39 4.07 7.78 -2.50
CA LEU A 39 2.64 7.81 -2.28
C LEU A 39 2.32 7.24 -0.90
N THR A 40 2.47 8.08 0.10
CA THR A 40 2.33 7.72 1.53
C THR A 40 1.02 8.24 2.12
N GLY A 41 0.63 7.66 3.26
CA GLY A 41 -0.50 8.11 4.08
C GLY A 41 -0.47 7.45 5.45
N GLU A 42 -1.38 7.86 6.32
CA GLU A 42 -1.50 7.31 7.67
C GLU A 42 -2.49 6.15 7.72
N GLY A 43 -2.10 5.07 8.40
CA GLY A 43 -2.94 3.88 8.56
C GLY A 43 -2.85 2.91 7.39
N ARG A 44 -3.91 2.12 7.22
CA ARG A 44 -3.98 1.09 6.18
C ARG A 44 -4.54 1.66 4.88
N ILE A 45 -4.07 1.10 3.78
CA ILE A 45 -4.68 1.34 2.47
C ILE A 45 -6.07 0.67 2.45
N THR A 46 -7.09 1.43 2.03
CA THR A 46 -8.49 0.98 1.92
C THR A 46 -9.03 1.02 0.50
N ALA A 47 -8.33 1.67 -0.41
CA ALA A 47 -8.66 1.68 -1.84
C ALA A 47 -7.46 2.11 -2.68
N VAL A 48 -7.50 1.78 -3.97
CA VAL A 48 -6.54 2.24 -4.97
C VAL A 48 -7.27 2.78 -6.19
N ARG A 49 -6.74 3.85 -6.78
CA ARG A 49 -7.05 4.34 -8.12
C ARG A 49 -5.85 4.24 -9.00
N VAL A 50 -6.05 3.80 -10.22
CA VAL A 50 -5.02 3.73 -11.26
C VAL A 50 -5.55 4.42 -12.50
N TRP A 51 -4.81 5.39 -13.02
CA TRP A 51 -5.08 6.02 -14.31
C TRP A 51 -4.26 5.35 -15.39
N GLU A 52 -4.94 4.87 -16.41
CA GLU A 52 -4.35 4.15 -17.54
C GLU A 52 -4.84 4.68 -18.88
N ASN A 53 -4.09 4.41 -19.94
CA ASN A 53 -4.55 4.54 -21.30
C ASN A 53 -4.59 3.15 -21.94
N SER A 54 -5.70 2.79 -22.55
CA SER A 54 -5.89 1.49 -23.22
C SER A 54 -4.89 1.17 -24.33
N ASN A 55 -4.17 2.17 -24.84
CA ASN A 55 -3.14 2.02 -25.87
C ASN A 55 -1.73 2.43 -25.38
N GLY A 56 -1.53 2.59 -24.08
CA GLY A 56 -0.28 3.17 -23.59
C GLY A 56 0.12 2.69 -22.21
N TYR A 57 0.26 3.63 -21.29
CA TYR A 57 0.98 3.47 -20.05
C TYR A 57 0.08 3.66 -18.85
N ILE A 58 0.63 3.35 -17.68
CA ILE A 58 0.08 3.78 -16.40
C ILE A 58 0.49 5.23 -16.18
N PHE A 59 -0.49 6.12 -16.02
CA PHE A 59 -0.26 7.55 -15.85
C PHE A 59 -0.18 8.00 -14.41
N GLY A 60 -0.89 7.34 -13.51
CA GLY A 60 -0.88 7.74 -12.11
C GLY A 60 -1.52 6.74 -11.16
N PHE A 61 -1.26 6.99 -9.88
CA PHE A 61 -1.78 6.23 -8.75
C PHE A 61 -2.33 7.16 -7.69
N GLN A 62 -3.30 6.66 -6.96
CA GLN A 62 -3.79 7.28 -5.72
C GLN A 62 -4.25 6.19 -4.76
N PHE A 63 -3.84 6.26 -3.50
CA PHE A 63 -4.35 5.39 -2.45
C PHE A 63 -5.28 6.15 -1.52
N ARG A 64 -6.27 5.43 -1.01
CA ARG A 64 -7.04 5.88 0.14
C ARG A 64 -6.48 5.20 1.39
N TYR A 65 -6.12 6.00 2.39
CA TYR A 65 -5.67 5.57 3.70
C TYR A 65 -6.79 5.84 4.71
N GLY A 66 -7.35 4.79 5.30
CA GLY A 66 -8.58 4.94 6.07
C GLY A 66 -9.69 5.53 5.21
N SER A 67 -10.11 6.77 5.51
CA SER A 67 -11.12 7.53 4.75
C SER A 67 -10.53 8.65 3.87
N VAL A 68 -9.19 8.84 3.87
CA VAL A 68 -8.53 9.97 3.24
C VAL A 68 -7.76 9.55 2.00
N TRP A 69 -8.08 10.16 0.85
CA TRP A 69 -7.31 9.99 -0.37
C TRP A 69 -6.00 10.76 -0.29
N SER A 70 -4.91 10.11 -0.68
CA SER A 70 -3.59 10.72 -0.83
C SER A 70 -3.57 11.76 -1.96
N LEU A 71 -2.45 12.43 -2.12
CA LEU A 71 -2.13 13.10 -3.38
C LEU A 71 -2.04 12.06 -4.51
N VAL A 72 -2.09 12.52 -5.74
CA VAL A 72 -1.88 11.66 -6.91
C VAL A 72 -0.39 11.59 -7.22
N ALA A 73 0.15 10.39 -7.34
CA ALA A 73 1.45 10.17 -7.95
C ALA A 73 1.26 10.08 -9.48
N GLY A 74 1.95 10.94 -10.21
CA GLY A 74 1.77 11.04 -11.66
C GLY A 74 0.60 11.93 -12.08
N HIS A 75 -0.18 11.47 -13.05
CA HIS A 75 -1.22 12.28 -13.68
C HIS A 75 -2.58 11.57 -13.73
N LYS A 76 -3.65 12.34 -13.58
CA LYS A 76 -5.05 11.89 -13.82
C LYS A 76 -5.37 11.92 -15.33
N SER A 77 -4.68 11.09 -16.11
CA SER A 77 -4.84 11.02 -17.55
C SER A 77 -5.38 9.65 -17.98
N GLY A 78 -6.26 9.65 -18.96
CA GLY A 78 -6.89 8.42 -19.45
C GLY A 78 -8.08 7.96 -18.59
N GLN A 79 -8.28 6.67 -18.56
CA GLN A 79 -9.35 6.02 -17.79
C GLN A 79 -8.90 5.76 -16.36
N VAL A 80 -9.79 5.95 -15.40
CA VAL A 80 -9.55 5.57 -14.01
C VAL A 80 -10.18 4.21 -13.70
N LEU A 81 -9.39 3.34 -13.09
CA LEU A 81 -9.83 2.09 -12.47
C LEU A 81 -9.71 2.23 -10.96
N GLU A 82 -10.71 1.75 -10.23
CA GLU A 82 -10.74 1.85 -8.77
C GLU A 82 -11.07 0.49 -8.16
N MET A 83 -10.41 0.16 -7.06
CA MET A 83 -10.72 -1.00 -6.23
C MET A 83 -10.77 -0.58 -4.77
N GLU A 84 -11.92 -0.81 -4.15
CA GLU A 84 -12.11 -0.68 -2.72
C GLU A 84 -11.85 -2.00 -2.02
N LEU A 85 -11.14 -1.96 -0.88
CA LEU A 85 -10.84 -3.11 -0.06
C LEU A 85 -11.92 -3.32 1.01
N PHE A 86 -12.22 -4.57 1.31
CA PHE A 86 -13.04 -4.94 2.45
C PHE A 86 -12.28 -4.73 3.77
N GLU A 87 -13.00 -4.72 4.87
CA GLU A 87 -12.37 -4.67 6.19
C GLU A 87 -11.39 -5.84 6.38
N GLY A 88 -10.17 -5.54 6.82
CA GLY A 88 -9.09 -6.52 6.99
C GLY A 88 -8.45 -7.02 5.70
N GLU A 89 -8.95 -6.61 4.53
CA GLU A 89 -8.31 -6.90 3.25
C GLU A 89 -7.12 -5.97 3.01
N ALA A 90 -6.06 -6.49 2.42
CA ALA A 90 -4.82 -5.77 2.15
C ALA A 90 -4.18 -6.20 0.84
N PHE A 91 -3.44 -5.30 0.20
CA PHE A 91 -2.60 -5.64 -0.94
C PHE A 91 -1.34 -6.36 -0.46
N VAL A 92 -1.09 -7.54 -1.04
CA VAL A 92 0.04 -8.42 -0.70
C VAL A 92 0.94 -8.72 -1.89
N GLN A 93 0.59 -8.22 -3.07
CA GLN A 93 1.39 -8.41 -4.28
C GLN A 93 1.13 -7.27 -5.26
N ILE A 94 2.20 -6.81 -5.91
CA ILE A 94 2.14 -5.94 -7.08
C ILE A 94 2.93 -6.62 -8.19
N SER A 95 2.29 -6.83 -9.33
CA SER A 95 2.93 -7.38 -10.52
C SER A 95 2.58 -6.54 -11.75
N GLY A 96 3.21 -6.82 -12.87
CA GLY A 96 2.91 -6.12 -14.10
C GLY A 96 4.00 -6.23 -15.14
N LYS A 97 3.99 -5.24 -16.04
CA LYS A 97 4.92 -5.13 -17.17
C LYS A 97 5.50 -3.73 -17.25
N HIS A 98 6.79 -3.66 -17.54
CA HIS A 98 7.49 -2.39 -17.72
C HIS A 98 8.48 -2.46 -18.86
N ASN A 99 8.87 -1.30 -19.34
CA ASN A 99 10.04 -1.03 -20.14
C ASN A 99 10.53 0.37 -19.77
N HIS A 100 10.51 1.34 -20.69
CA HIS A 100 10.75 2.75 -20.34
C HIS A 100 9.67 3.29 -19.39
N TYR A 101 8.41 2.93 -19.62
CA TYR A 101 7.27 3.22 -18.77
C TYR A 101 6.73 1.97 -18.08
N LEU A 102 5.90 2.17 -17.07
CA LEU A 102 5.06 1.12 -16.52
C LEU A 102 3.88 0.90 -17.49
N TYR A 103 3.82 -0.28 -18.12
CA TYR A 103 2.79 -0.61 -19.10
C TYR A 103 1.55 -1.22 -18.46
N SER A 104 1.73 -2.05 -17.45
CA SER A 104 0.63 -2.60 -16.67
C SER A 104 1.00 -2.77 -15.22
N VAL A 105 -0.03 -2.80 -14.39
CA VAL A 105 0.08 -3.11 -12.96
C VAL A 105 -1.12 -3.98 -12.54
N VAL A 106 -0.83 -4.90 -11.64
CA VAL A 106 -1.83 -5.74 -10.98
C VAL A 106 -1.63 -5.63 -9.49
N PHE A 107 -2.60 -5.10 -8.78
CA PHE A 107 -2.66 -5.12 -7.33
C PHE A 107 -3.47 -6.34 -6.89
N THR A 108 -2.86 -7.25 -6.14
CA THR A 108 -3.50 -8.47 -5.65
C THR A 108 -3.63 -8.44 -4.13
N THR A 109 -4.81 -8.83 -3.64
CA THR A 109 -5.12 -8.83 -2.22
C THR A 109 -4.92 -10.18 -1.56
N ASN A 110 -4.86 -10.18 -0.22
CA ASN A 110 -4.82 -11.39 0.60
C ASN A 110 -6.12 -12.23 0.54
N ARG A 111 -7.16 -11.73 -0.15
CA ARG A 111 -8.40 -12.46 -0.44
C ARG A 111 -8.48 -13.00 -1.86
N GLY A 112 -7.38 -12.90 -2.64
CA GLY A 112 -7.32 -13.37 -4.00
C GLY A 112 -8.04 -12.48 -5.02
N ARG A 113 -8.41 -11.25 -4.66
CA ARG A 113 -8.95 -10.26 -5.57
C ARG A 113 -7.82 -9.51 -6.26
N SER A 114 -8.04 -9.04 -7.48
CA SER A 114 -7.03 -8.27 -8.21
C SER A 114 -7.66 -7.11 -8.98
N LEU A 115 -6.93 -5.99 -9.01
CA LEU A 115 -7.15 -4.89 -9.96
C LEU A 115 -6.06 -4.95 -11.02
N PHE A 116 -6.43 -5.17 -12.27
CA PHE A 116 -5.55 -5.11 -13.43
C PHE A 116 -5.75 -3.79 -14.16
N ALA A 117 -4.65 -3.08 -14.47
CA ALA A 117 -4.64 -1.88 -15.27
C ALA A 117 -3.51 -1.94 -16.32
N GLY A 118 -3.76 -1.36 -17.49
CA GLY A 118 -2.77 -1.21 -18.55
C GLY A 118 -2.70 -2.37 -19.53
N GLN A 119 -1.57 -2.48 -20.23
CA GLN A 119 -1.33 -3.43 -21.32
C GLN A 119 -0.28 -4.46 -20.96
N PRO A 120 -0.47 -5.75 -21.26
CA PRO A 120 0.45 -6.84 -20.89
C PRO A 120 1.68 -6.88 -21.81
N VAL A 121 2.37 -5.76 -21.98
CA VAL A 121 3.52 -5.58 -22.89
C VAL A 121 4.75 -5.18 -22.08
N GLY A 122 5.93 -5.71 -22.45
CA GLY A 122 7.21 -5.39 -21.82
C GLY A 122 7.73 -6.50 -20.91
N HIS A 123 8.69 -6.14 -20.05
CA HIS A 123 9.31 -7.06 -19.10
C HIS A 123 8.43 -7.27 -17.88
N SER A 124 8.29 -8.52 -17.47
CA SER A 124 7.52 -8.85 -16.27
C SER A 124 8.24 -8.44 -15.00
N PHE A 125 7.47 -8.00 -14.01
CA PHE A 125 7.93 -7.85 -12.63
C PHE A 125 6.91 -8.42 -11.66
N ASN A 126 7.39 -8.76 -10.47
CA ASN A 126 6.56 -9.28 -9.39
C ASN A 126 7.18 -8.85 -8.06
N MET A 127 6.37 -8.24 -7.20
CA MET A 127 6.75 -7.70 -5.91
C MET A 127 5.83 -8.23 -4.83
N TYR A 128 6.39 -8.71 -3.75
CA TYR A 128 5.65 -9.19 -2.59
C TYR A 128 6.50 -9.01 -1.32
N PRO A 129 5.88 -8.98 -0.14
CA PRO A 129 6.61 -8.84 1.12
C PRO A 129 7.46 -10.08 1.40
N GLU A 130 8.59 -9.86 2.07
CA GLU A 130 9.47 -10.95 2.53
C GLU A 130 8.87 -11.76 3.68
N HIS A 131 7.96 -11.13 4.45
CA HIS A 131 7.33 -11.73 5.61
C HIS A 131 5.84 -11.97 5.37
N SER A 132 5.37 -13.16 5.74
CA SER A 132 3.94 -13.47 5.76
C SER A 132 3.23 -12.57 6.78
N GLY A 133 2.07 -12.04 6.43
CA GLY A 133 1.33 -11.09 7.25
C GLY A 133 1.68 -9.63 7.00
N ALA A 134 2.78 -9.32 6.30
CA ALA A 134 3.06 -7.97 5.85
C ALA A 134 2.17 -7.59 4.66
N GLU A 135 1.83 -6.31 4.58
CA GLU A 135 0.97 -5.73 3.56
C GLU A 135 1.61 -4.49 2.93
N LEU A 136 1.09 -4.08 1.78
CA LEU A 136 1.52 -2.86 1.13
C LEU A 136 1.23 -1.66 2.03
N ARG A 137 2.27 -0.85 2.28
CA ARG A 137 2.15 0.39 3.05
C ARG A 137 2.14 1.61 2.15
N PHE A 138 3.00 1.63 1.16
CA PHE A 138 3.07 2.68 0.15
C PHE A 138 3.91 2.25 -1.04
N ILE A 139 3.85 3.03 -2.11
CA ILE A 139 4.69 2.89 -3.29
C ILE A 139 5.55 4.13 -3.49
N SER A 140 6.69 3.94 -4.13
CA SER A 140 7.58 5.02 -4.56
C SER A 140 8.08 4.74 -5.97
N GLY A 141 8.62 5.75 -6.62
CA GLY A 141 9.13 5.60 -7.97
C GLY A 141 9.38 6.94 -8.64
N ARG A 142 9.26 6.96 -9.96
CA ARG A 142 9.47 8.16 -10.78
C ARG A 142 8.39 8.32 -11.83
N VAL A 143 8.21 9.56 -12.26
CA VAL A 143 7.23 9.97 -13.26
C VAL A 143 7.86 10.95 -14.25
N HIS A 144 7.61 10.71 -15.54
CA HIS A 144 7.95 11.62 -16.62
C HIS A 144 6.90 11.54 -17.72
N GLY A 145 5.87 12.37 -17.61
CA GLY A 145 4.67 12.29 -18.45
C GLY A 145 3.75 11.10 -18.12
N ALA A 146 4.31 9.95 -17.76
CA ALA A 146 3.64 8.75 -17.24
C ALA A 146 4.55 8.12 -16.18
N ILE A 147 4.09 7.08 -15.51
CA ILE A 147 4.90 6.36 -14.51
C ILE A 147 6.06 5.65 -15.19
N THR A 148 7.29 5.97 -14.80
CA THR A 148 8.52 5.39 -15.33
C THR A 148 9.16 4.37 -14.40
N SER A 149 8.80 4.38 -13.12
CA SER A 149 9.20 3.33 -12.19
C SER A 149 8.24 3.20 -11.01
N ILE A 150 8.20 2.01 -10.44
CA ILE A 150 7.44 1.67 -9.24
C ILE A 150 8.26 0.75 -8.34
N GLY A 151 8.30 1.04 -7.05
CA GLY A 151 8.81 0.20 -5.98
C GLY A 151 7.78 0.11 -4.86
N ALA A 152 7.83 -0.96 -4.08
CA ALA A 152 6.84 -1.23 -3.05
C ALA A 152 7.45 -1.32 -1.66
N HIS A 153 6.77 -0.75 -0.67
CA HIS A 153 7.14 -0.78 0.73
C HIS A 153 6.10 -1.58 1.52
N TRP A 154 6.57 -2.60 2.21
CA TRP A 154 5.76 -3.60 2.91
C TRP A 154 6.04 -3.56 4.41
N ALA A 155 5.02 -3.73 5.22
CA ALA A 155 5.17 -3.93 6.66
C ALA A 155 3.96 -4.63 7.25
N ASP A 156 4.16 -5.26 8.42
CA ASP A 156 3.07 -5.78 9.23
C ASP A 156 2.15 -4.63 9.66
N PHE A 157 0.86 -4.90 9.70
CA PHE A 157 -0.09 -4.00 10.33
C PHE A 157 -0.11 -4.29 11.83
N ASN A 158 0.37 -3.34 12.63
CA ASN A 158 0.27 -3.41 14.09
C ASN A 158 -0.80 -2.44 14.59
N PRO A 159 -1.99 -2.93 14.98
CA PRO A 159 -3.06 -2.06 15.46
C PRO A 159 -2.72 -1.34 16.79
N ALA A 160 -1.78 -1.85 17.58
CA ALA A 160 -1.39 -1.23 18.84
C ALA A 160 -0.54 0.04 18.64
N ALA A 161 0.27 0.11 17.59
CA ALA A 161 1.11 1.29 17.29
C ALA A 161 0.30 2.54 16.90
N ASN A 162 -0.95 2.35 16.44
CA ASN A 162 -1.82 3.47 16.04
C ASN A 162 -2.68 4.04 17.18
N ARG A 163 -2.68 3.42 18.38
CA ARG A 163 -3.49 3.89 19.52
C ARG A 163 -2.78 4.90 20.42
N THR A 164 -1.50 5.16 20.20
CA THR A 164 -0.67 6.02 21.08
C THR A 164 -0.55 7.47 20.61
N LYS A 165 -1.30 7.87 19.58
CA LYS A 165 -1.29 9.27 19.07
C LYS A 165 -2.67 9.95 19.23
N HIS A 166 -3.18 9.99 20.49
CA HIS A 166 -4.29 10.87 20.86
C HIS A 166 -4.00 11.51 22.21
#